data_0a33305001744380e970995bf43f451e
#
_entry.id   0a33305001744380e970995bf43f451e
#
_cell.length_a   1.000
_cell.length_b   1.000
_cell.length_c   1.000
_cell.angle_alpha   90.00
_cell.angle_beta   90.00
_cell.angle_gamma   90.00
#
_symmetry.space_group_name_H-M   'P 1'
#
loop_
_entity.id
_entity.type
_entity.pdbx_description
1 polymer ?
#
loop_
_entity_poly.entity_id
_entity_poly.type
_entity_poly.pdbx_seq_one_letter_code
_entity_poly.pdbx_strand_id
1 'polypeptide(L)'
;MGLQEERLERGIAYKLEGRYNEATVEFRHLLTENEEYAEAHHQLGLVLGFIGDFDTSLSELEQATRLDPGNTLSRNDLALTYTMLGMYDEAKAEFARVLAQDQGNDVARRNLTYLQ
;
A
#
# COMPACT_ATOMS: atom_id res chain seq x y z
N MET A 1 -20.95 -12.54 4.81
CA MET A 1 -20.11 -11.36 4.70
C MET A 1 -19.97 -10.66 6.05
N GLY A 2 -18.79 -10.32 6.44
CA GLY A 2 -18.54 -9.71 7.74
C GLY A 2 -18.67 -8.20 7.73
N LEU A 3 -18.89 -7.64 8.92
CA LEU A 3 -18.92 -6.18 9.09
C LEU A 3 -17.58 -5.54 8.72
N GLN A 4 -16.47 -6.25 8.91
CA GLN A 4 -15.15 -5.74 8.53
C GLN A 4 -15.03 -5.58 7.02
N GLU A 5 -15.54 -6.53 6.23
CA GLU A 5 -15.52 -6.44 4.78
C GLU A 5 -16.36 -5.27 4.29
N GLU A 6 -17.54 -5.06 4.88
CA GLU A 6 -18.41 -3.93 4.55
C GLU A 6 -17.72 -2.60 4.85
N ARG A 7 -17.04 -2.51 5.99
CA ARG A 7 -16.32 -1.30 6.38
C ARG A 7 -15.15 -1.04 5.45
N LEU A 8 -14.44 -2.10 5.05
CA LEU A 8 -13.34 -1.97 4.08
C LEU A 8 -13.86 -1.42 2.77
N GLU A 9 -14.95 -1.97 2.25
CA GLU A 9 -15.56 -1.51 1.01
C GLU A 9 -16.00 -0.06 1.09
N ARG A 10 -16.57 0.35 2.22
CA ARG A 10 -17.01 1.73 2.44
C ARG A 10 -15.81 2.67 2.45
N GLY A 11 -14.72 2.27 3.11
CA GLY A 11 -13.49 3.06 3.11
C GLY A 11 -12.91 3.22 1.70
N ILE A 12 -12.90 2.15 0.92
CA ILE A 12 -12.43 2.18 -0.47
C ILE A 12 -13.33 3.11 -1.31
N ALA A 13 -14.65 3.05 -1.12
CA ALA A 13 -15.58 3.93 -1.82
C ALA A 13 -15.29 5.39 -1.50
N TYR A 14 -15.09 5.72 -0.23
CA TYR A 14 -14.71 7.08 0.17
C TYR A 14 -13.41 7.52 -0.50
N LYS A 15 -12.41 6.63 -0.54
CA LYS A 15 -11.14 6.91 -1.20
C LYS A 15 -11.34 7.27 -2.66
N LEU A 16 -12.15 6.50 -3.37
CA LEU A 16 -12.42 6.72 -4.79
C LEU A 16 -13.17 8.02 -5.04
N GLU A 17 -13.94 8.49 -4.06
CA GLU A 17 -14.64 9.77 -4.12
C GLU A 17 -13.78 10.96 -3.71
N GLY A 18 -12.52 10.71 -3.30
CA GLY A 18 -11.65 11.75 -2.78
C GLY A 18 -11.95 12.16 -1.34
N ARG A 19 -12.80 11.41 -0.65
CA ARG A 19 -13.19 11.66 0.74
C ARG A 19 -12.19 10.97 1.67
N TYR A 20 -10.97 11.50 1.68
CA TYR A 20 -9.84 10.83 2.32
C TYR A 20 -9.93 10.77 3.84
N ASN A 21 -10.52 11.80 4.47
CA ASN A 21 -10.69 11.79 5.93
C ASN A 21 -11.65 10.68 6.37
N GLU A 22 -12.78 10.53 5.67
CA GLU A 22 -13.74 9.48 5.96
C GLU A 22 -13.15 8.10 5.68
N ALA A 23 -12.38 7.95 4.59
CA ALA A 23 -11.70 6.70 4.28
C ALA A 23 -10.74 6.32 5.40
N THR A 24 -9.95 7.28 5.87
CA THR A 24 -8.98 7.07 6.95
C THR A 24 -9.67 6.57 8.22
N VAL A 25 -10.81 7.16 8.57
CA VAL A 25 -11.57 6.75 9.76
C VAL A 25 -11.98 5.28 9.64
N GLU A 26 -12.50 4.87 8.48
CA GLU A 26 -12.92 3.49 8.27
C GLU A 26 -11.75 2.51 8.40
N PHE A 27 -10.63 2.82 7.76
CA PHE A 27 -9.47 1.92 7.79
C PHE A 27 -8.84 1.84 9.17
N ARG A 28 -8.73 2.97 9.90
CA ARG A 28 -8.20 2.95 11.26
C ARG A 28 -9.10 2.17 12.22
N HIS A 29 -10.40 2.28 12.04
CA HIS A 29 -11.35 1.49 12.83
C HIS A 29 -11.12 -0.02 12.62
N LEU A 30 -10.92 -0.43 11.36
CA LEU A 30 -10.63 -1.83 11.06
C LEU A 30 -9.37 -2.30 11.77
N LEU A 31 -8.34 -1.46 11.81
CA LEU A 31 -7.06 -1.82 12.42
C LEU A 31 -7.12 -1.83 13.95
N THR A 32 -8.06 -1.12 14.58
CA THR A 32 -8.27 -1.26 16.01
C THR A 32 -8.90 -2.61 16.35
N GLU A 33 -9.70 -3.16 15.46
CA GLU A 33 -10.33 -4.46 15.64
C GLU A 33 -9.43 -5.64 15.23
N ASN A 34 -8.60 -5.42 14.22
CA ASN A 34 -7.70 -6.44 13.68
C ASN A 34 -6.43 -5.80 13.13
N GLU A 35 -5.39 -5.75 13.96
CA GLU A 35 -4.11 -5.15 13.60
C GLU A 35 -3.40 -5.88 12.44
N GLU A 36 -3.80 -7.11 12.16
CA GLU A 36 -3.18 -7.94 11.12
C GLU A 36 -3.97 -7.95 9.82
N TYR A 37 -4.87 -7.00 9.65
CA TYR A 37 -5.68 -6.88 8.43
C TYR A 37 -4.84 -6.19 7.35
N ALA A 38 -4.14 -7.00 6.56
CA ALA A 38 -3.17 -6.51 5.57
C ALA A 38 -3.79 -5.51 4.58
N GLU A 39 -4.99 -5.80 4.07
CA GLU A 39 -5.64 -4.92 3.10
C GLU A 39 -5.99 -3.55 3.70
N ALA A 40 -6.36 -3.51 4.98
CA ALA A 40 -6.63 -2.24 5.65
C ALA A 40 -5.37 -1.39 5.77
N HIS A 41 -4.22 -2.01 6.09
CA HIS A 41 -2.93 -1.30 6.09
C HIS A 41 -2.60 -0.77 4.70
N HIS A 42 -2.79 -1.59 3.66
CA HIS A 42 -2.53 -1.19 2.29
C HIS A 42 -3.37 0.01 1.88
N GLN A 43 -4.67 -0.06 2.09
CA GLN A 43 -5.59 1.01 1.71
C GLN A 43 -5.31 2.28 2.52
N LEU A 44 -5.05 2.16 3.82
CA LEU A 44 -4.69 3.30 4.64
C LEU A 44 -3.41 3.96 4.14
N GLY A 45 -2.41 3.14 3.80
CA GLY A 45 -1.17 3.65 3.22
C GLY A 45 -1.41 4.46 1.95
N LEU A 46 -2.26 3.97 1.05
CA LEU A 46 -2.59 4.68 -0.18
C LEU A 46 -3.26 6.03 0.11
N VAL A 47 -4.23 6.05 1.01
CA VAL A 47 -4.95 7.29 1.36
C VAL A 47 -4.00 8.31 1.99
N LEU A 48 -3.15 7.87 2.89
CA LEU A 48 -2.16 8.74 3.53
C LEU A 48 -1.20 9.34 2.52
N GLY A 49 -0.84 8.56 1.50
CA GLY A 49 -0.03 9.06 0.39
C GLY A 49 -0.75 10.16 -0.39
N PHE A 50 -2.04 10.01 -0.66
CA PHE A 50 -2.84 11.03 -1.33
C PHE A 50 -2.96 12.31 -0.51
N ILE A 51 -3.00 12.20 0.82
CA ILE A 51 -3.03 13.35 1.72
C ILE A 51 -1.65 14.03 1.83
N GLY A 52 -0.59 13.31 1.49
CA GLY A 52 0.78 13.81 1.58
C GLY A 52 1.51 13.44 2.86
N ASP A 53 0.91 12.58 3.68
CA ASP A 53 1.56 12.05 4.89
C ASP A 53 2.39 10.81 4.51
N PHE A 54 3.53 11.06 3.86
CA PHE A 54 4.34 9.99 3.27
C PHE A 54 5.02 9.10 4.32
N ASP A 55 5.41 9.65 5.46
CA ASP A 55 6.05 8.86 6.51
C ASP A 55 5.11 7.80 7.06
N THR A 56 3.87 8.19 7.39
CA THR A 56 2.87 7.25 7.88
C THR A 56 2.41 6.30 6.77
N SER A 57 2.27 6.82 5.54
CA SER A 57 1.96 6.01 4.36
C SER A 57 2.97 4.88 4.22
N LEU A 58 4.26 5.20 4.28
CA LEU A 58 5.33 4.23 4.16
C LEU A 58 5.22 3.16 5.24
N SER A 59 5.01 3.57 6.49
CA SER A 59 4.88 2.66 7.62
C SER A 59 3.72 1.67 7.41
N GLU A 60 2.57 2.17 6.92
CA GLU A 60 1.40 1.33 6.68
C GLU A 60 1.63 0.36 5.52
N LEU A 61 2.30 0.81 4.45
CA LEU A 61 2.61 -0.06 3.32
C LEU A 61 3.64 -1.14 3.70
N GLU A 62 4.59 -0.82 4.56
CA GLU A 62 5.52 -1.80 5.10
C GLU A 62 4.79 -2.88 5.89
N GLN A 63 3.82 -2.49 6.71
CA GLN A 63 3.01 -3.45 7.47
C GLN A 63 2.19 -4.35 6.53
N ALA A 64 1.56 -3.76 5.51
CA ALA A 64 0.78 -4.53 4.54
C ALA A 64 1.66 -5.58 3.85
N THR A 65 2.86 -5.21 3.45
CA THR A 65 3.79 -6.10 2.76
C THR A 65 4.31 -7.18 3.69
N ARG A 66 4.56 -6.86 4.96
CA ARG A 66 4.97 -7.83 5.97
C ARG A 66 3.89 -8.88 6.22
N LEU A 67 2.64 -8.44 6.28
CA LEU A 67 1.50 -9.32 6.59
C LEU A 67 1.07 -10.18 5.39
N ASP A 68 1.28 -9.68 4.18
CA ASP A 68 0.91 -10.39 2.95
C ASP A 68 2.05 -10.26 1.92
N PRO A 69 3.15 -10.99 2.12
CA PRO A 69 4.35 -10.81 1.30
C PRO A 69 4.19 -11.22 -0.16
N GLY A 70 3.18 -12.02 -0.47
CA GLY A 70 2.90 -12.44 -1.85
C GLY A 70 2.08 -11.43 -2.64
N ASN A 71 1.62 -10.36 -2.03
CA ASN A 71 0.79 -9.36 -2.70
C ASN A 71 1.67 -8.36 -3.46
N THR A 72 1.78 -8.57 -4.78
CA THR A 72 2.65 -7.74 -5.62
C THR A 72 2.13 -6.32 -5.76
N LEU A 73 0.82 -6.09 -5.66
CA LEU A 73 0.27 -4.72 -5.68
C LEU A 73 0.77 -3.91 -4.48
N SER A 74 0.67 -4.46 -3.29
CA SER A 74 1.16 -3.78 -2.07
C SER A 74 2.65 -3.52 -2.16
N ARG A 75 3.42 -4.49 -2.64
CA ARG A 75 4.87 -4.34 -2.75
C ARG A 75 5.26 -3.29 -3.78
N ASN A 76 4.56 -3.25 -4.92
CA ASN A 76 4.78 -2.19 -5.91
C ASN A 76 4.47 -0.81 -5.33
N ASP A 77 3.37 -0.69 -4.58
CA ASP A 77 3.01 0.59 -3.96
C ASP A 77 4.04 1.02 -2.92
N LEU A 78 4.57 0.07 -2.15
CA LEU A 78 5.67 0.33 -1.23
C LEU A 78 6.90 0.84 -1.98
N ALA A 79 7.29 0.15 -3.05
CA ALA A 79 8.46 0.53 -3.85
C ALA A 79 8.28 1.92 -4.49
N LEU A 80 7.08 2.22 -4.98
CA LEU A 80 6.78 3.55 -5.54
C LEU A 80 6.89 4.64 -4.47
N THR A 81 6.44 4.35 -3.26
CA THR A 81 6.56 5.29 -2.14
C THR A 81 8.02 5.53 -1.79
N TYR A 82 8.83 4.48 -1.73
CA TYR A 82 10.28 4.63 -1.55
C TYR A 82 10.88 5.53 -2.64
N THR A 83 10.47 5.32 -3.90
CA THR A 83 10.96 6.12 -5.02
C THR A 83 10.61 7.60 -4.83
N MET A 84 9.38 7.89 -4.44
CA MET A 84 8.93 9.27 -4.21
C MET A 84 9.70 9.94 -3.08
N LEU A 85 10.14 9.19 -2.09
CA LEU A 85 10.92 9.70 -0.97
C LEU A 85 12.43 9.75 -1.23
N GLY A 86 12.86 9.35 -2.43
CA GLY A 86 14.27 9.33 -2.79
C GLY A 86 15.04 8.13 -2.22
N MET A 87 14.33 7.15 -1.69
CA MET A 87 14.92 5.93 -1.12
C MET A 87 15.09 4.89 -2.23
N TYR A 88 16.00 5.18 -3.17
CA TYR A 88 16.08 4.42 -4.42
C TYR A 88 16.62 3.01 -4.24
N ASP A 89 17.54 2.78 -3.30
CA ASP A 89 18.05 1.43 -3.05
C ASP A 89 16.97 0.51 -2.51
N GLU A 90 16.16 1.02 -1.58
CA GLU A 90 15.02 0.28 -1.04
C GLU A 90 13.97 0.03 -2.12
N ALA A 91 13.72 1.02 -2.98
CA ALA A 91 12.78 0.87 -4.08
C ALA A 91 13.21 -0.23 -5.04
N LYS A 92 14.48 -0.23 -5.44
CA LYS A 92 15.03 -1.26 -6.33
C LYS A 92 14.89 -2.65 -5.73
N ALA A 93 15.17 -2.78 -4.44
CA ALA A 93 15.06 -4.07 -3.76
C ALA A 93 13.62 -4.59 -3.79
N GLU A 94 12.64 -3.70 -3.56
CA GLU A 94 11.23 -4.11 -3.56
C GLU A 94 10.76 -4.47 -4.97
N PHE A 95 11.11 -3.68 -5.99
CA PHE A 95 10.75 -4.03 -7.37
C PHE A 95 11.40 -5.36 -7.81
N ALA A 96 12.64 -5.62 -7.37
CA ALA A 96 13.29 -6.90 -7.66
C ALA A 96 12.54 -8.07 -7.02
N ARG A 97 12.03 -7.88 -5.80
CA ARG A 97 11.21 -8.90 -5.13
C ARG A 97 9.91 -9.15 -5.87
N VAL A 98 9.28 -8.11 -6.41
CA VAL A 98 8.08 -8.28 -7.23
C VAL A 98 8.41 -9.13 -8.45
N LEU A 99 9.50 -8.84 -9.15
CA LEU A 99 9.89 -9.59 -10.35
C LEU A 99 10.28 -11.04 -10.03
N ALA A 100 10.77 -11.30 -8.83
CA ALA A 100 11.04 -12.68 -8.40
C ALA A 100 9.76 -13.50 -8.26
N GLN A 101 8.65 -12.85 -7.93
CA GLN A 101 7.33 -13.50 -7.79
C GLN A 101 6.54 -13.47 -9.09
N ASP A 102 6.69 -12.41 -9.89
CA ASP A 102 5.93 -12.17 -11.11
C ASP A 102 6.85 -11.51 -12.13
N GLN A 103 7.51 -12.33 -12.95
CA GLN A 103 8.51 -11.89 -13.93
C GLN A 103 7.94 -10.93 -14.97
N GLY A 104 6.65 -11.03 -15.26
CA GLY A 104 5.98 -10.19 -16.23
C GLY A 104 5.40 -8.91 -15.69
N ASN A 105 5.66 -8.57 -14.42
CA ASN A 105 5.06 -7.39 -13.80
C ASN A 105 5.60 -6.11 -14.44
N ASP A 106 4.74 -5.42 -15.20
CA ASP A 106 5.13 -4.24 -15.96
C ASP A 106 5.54 -3.07 -15.08
N VAL A 107 4.84 -2.85 -13.97
CA VAL A 107 5.15 -1.76 -13.04
C VAL A 107 6.57 -1.91 -12.51
N ALA A 108 6.88 -3.11 -12.02
CA ALA A 108 8.20 -3.39 -11.45
C ALA A 108 9.30 -3.29 -12.52
N ARG A 109 9.05 -3.85 -13.70
CA ARG A 109 10.04 -3.83 -14.80
C ARG A 109 10.38 -2.42 -15.22
N ARG A 110 9.37 -1.60 -15.49
CA ARG A 110 9.58 -0.23 -15.94
C ARG A 110 10.28 0.61 -14.89
N ASN A 111 9.84 0.51 -13.65
CA ASN A 111 10.42 1.30 -12.59
C ASN A 111 11.85 0.88 -12.27
N LEU A 112 12.13 -0.42 -12.27
CA LEU A 112 13.47 -0.91 -12.02
C LEU A 112 14.44 -0.43 -13.11
N THR A 113 14.01 -0.46 -14.38
CA THR A 113 14.80 0.07 -15.49
C THR A 113 15.08 1.56 -15.30
N TYR A 114 14.08 2.31 -14.84
CA TYR A 114 14.21 3.75 -14.63
C TYR A 114 15.21 4.08 -13.52
N LEU A 115 15.27 3.26 -12.49
CA LEU A 115 16.10 3.50 -11.31
C LEU A 115 17.56 3.06 -11.47
N GLN A 116 17.87 2.31 -12.52
CA GLN A 116 19.24 1.82 -12.74
C GLN A 116 20.17 2.81 -13.43
#